data_5c1105f920bfb9b7631cf7221717cded
#
_entry.id   5c1105f920bfb9b7631cf7221717cded
#
_cell.length_a   1.000
_cell.length_b   1.000
_cell.length_c   1.000
_cell.angle_alpha   90.00
_cell.angle_beta   90.00
_cell.angle_gamma   90.00
#
_symmetry.space_group_name_H-M   'P 1'
#
loop_
_entity.id
_entity.type
_entity.pdbx_description
1 polymer ?
#
loop_
_entity_poly.entity_id
_entity_poly.type
_entity_poly.pdbx_seq_one_letter_code
_entity_poly.pdbx_strand_id
1 'polypeptide(L)'
;MSDRDERYYAAQLNMQTCSRRGLFRGLWSGVSKPVKSQAGLAVKRTVPRPPTAVDESLLNRLCDGCGKCAEACPPRIIRMIEGKPVLTLDGGACTECRECQRACPTLALANASPDTLPSTGAIATLSGMCIRQMSAPCQSCSEACPHQAIDTVNRSIAIDSEKCSGCAQCRVACPAYAIQIVMR
;
A
#
# COMPACT_ATOMS: atom_id res chain seq x y z
N MET A 1 12.41 -24.01 -8.08
CA MET A 1 12.33 -22.54 -7.88
C MET A 1 12.05 -21.95 -9.24
N SER A 2 11.08 -21.05 -9.35
CA SER A 2 10.78 -20.38 -10.62
C SER A 2 11.77 -19.22 -10.84
N ASP A 3 12.07 -18.87 -12.11
CA ASP A 3 12.88 -17.68 -12.50
C ASP A 3 12.39 -16.39 -11.80
N ARG A 4 11.11 -16.35 -11.49
CA ARG A 4 10.41 -15.26 -10.79
C ARG A 4 10.85 -15.12 -9.32
N ASP A 5 11.04 -16.25 -8.64
CA ASP A 5 11.49 -16.26 -7.24
C ASP A 5 12.96 -15.86 -7.16
N GLU A 6 13.77 -16.30 -8.11
CA GLU A 6 15.21 -16.01 -8.17
C GLU A 6 15.48 -14.50 -8.36
N ARG A 7 14.73 -13.84 -9.24
CA ARG A 7 14.80 -12.38 -9.41
C ARG A 7 14.40 -11.60 -8.16
N TYR A 8 13.39 -12.06 -7.43
CA TYR A 8 12.95 -11.44 -6.17
C TYR A 8 14.06 -11.54 -5.10
N TYR A 9 14.60 -12.73 -4.89
CA TYR A 9 15.66 -12.93 -3.90
C TYR A 9 16.95 -12.20 -4.28
N ALA A 10 17.32 -12.17 -5.55
CA ALA A 10 18.48 -11.41 -6.02
C ALA A 10 18.31 -9.90 -5.80
N ALA A 11 17.13 -9.35 -6.04
CA ALA A 11 16.84 -7.95 -5.77
C ALA A 11 16.89 -7.62 -4.28
N GLN A 12 16.38 -8.51 -3.42
CA GLN A 12 16.37 -8.35 -1.97
C GLN A 12 17.77 -8.47 -1.35
N LEU A 13 18.59 -9.41 -1.82
CA LEU A 13 19.98 -9.59 -1.36
C LEU A 13 20.86 -8.37 -1.71
N ASN A 14 20.66 -7.76 -2.86
CA ASN A 14 21.38 -6.56 -3.26
C ASN A 14 21.03 -5.31 -2.42
N MET A 15 19.94 -5.33 -1.66
CA MET A 15 19.60 -4.27 -0.70
C MET A 15 20.35 -4.44 0.65
N GLN A 16 20.86 -5.62 0.93
CA GLN A 16 21.64 -5.91 2.12
C GLN A 16 23.14 -5.72 1.78
N THR A 17 23.66 -4.51 2.00
CA THR A 17 25.09 -4.25 1.83
C THR A 17 25.87 -4.92 2.97
N CYS A 18 26.36 -6.12 2.72
CA CYS A 18 27.28 -6.80 3.64
C CYS A 18 28.72 -6.33 3.36
N SER A 19 29.28 -5.54 4.25
CA SER A 19 30.68 -5.12 4.15
C SER A 19 31.60 -6.33 4.37
N ARG A 20 32.64 -6.48 3.53
CA ARG A 20 33.65 -7.55 3.67
C ARG A 20 34.28 -7.64 5.06
N ARG A 21 34.34 -6.54 5.81
CA ARG A 21 34.79 -6.49 7.21
C ARG A 21 33.79 -7.09 8.20
N GLY A 22 32.49 -7.15 7.87
CA GLY A 22 31.44 -7.74 8.71
C GLY A 22 31.48 -9.27 8.74
N LEU A 23 31.93 -9.90 7.65
CA LEU A 23 32.00 -11.36 7.53
C LEU A 23 33.03 -11.97 8.53
N PHE A 24 34.17 -11.34 8.76
CA PHE A 24 35.21 -11.86 9.66
C PHE A 24 34.92 -11.65 11.15
N ARG A 25 34.08 -10.70 11.52
CA ARG A 25 33.69 -10.49 12.93
C ARG A 25 32.60 -11.47 13.40
N GLY A 26 31.81 -12.05 12.51
CA GLY A 26 30.75 -12.99 12.84
C GLY A 26 31.24 -14.40 13.21
N LEU A 27 32.44 -14.77 12.82
CA LEU A 27 33.01 -16.12 13.05
C LEU A 27 33.58 -16.29 14.47
N TRP A 28 33.82 -15.22 15.22
CA TRP A 28 34.47 -15.30 16.55
C TRP A 28 33.56 -14.94 17.73
N SER A 29 32.36 -14.49 17.51
CA SER A 29 31.39 -14.23 18.58
C SER A 29 30.16 -15.14 18.40
N GLY A 30 30.21 -16.29 18.99
CA GLY A 30 29.11 -17.25 19.07
C GLY A 30 27.98 -16.78 19.99
N VAL A 31 27.40 -15.60 19.69
CA VAL A 31 26.19 -15.12 20.33
C VAL A 31 25.21 -14.75 19.22
N SER A 32 24.22 -15.60 19.06
CA SER A 32 23.03 -15.35 18.23
C SER A 32 22.23 -14.16 18.77
N LYS A 33 22.70 -12.94 18.52
CA LYS A 33 21.81 -11.77 18.62
C LYS A 33 20.90 -11.81 17.39
N PRO A 34 19.56 -11.71 17.57
CA PRO A 34 18.68 -11.57 16.41
C PRO A 34 19.18 -10.37 15.61
N VAL A 35 19.54 -10.61 14.36
CA VAL A 35 19.84 -9.54 13.40
C VAL A 35 18.55 -8.72 13.30
N LYS A 36 18.49 -7.60 14.03
CA LYS A 36 17.52 -6.56 13.73
C LYS A 36 17.81 -6.19 12.29
N SER A 37 16.92 -6.58 11.39
CA SER A 37 16.92 -6.09 10.01
C SER A 37 17.06 -4.56 10.13
N GLN A 38 18.23 -4.03 9.75
CA GLN A 38 18.35 -2.60 9.52
C GLN A 38 17.37 -2.35 8.37
N ALA A 39 16.20 -1.83 8.71
CA ALA A 39 15.28 -1.27 7.75
C ALA A 39 16.10 -0.22 7.00
N GLY A 40 16.61 -0.60 5.82
CA GLY A 40 17.20 0.36 4.89
C GLY A 40 16.16 1.45 4.76
N LEU A 41 16.58 2.72 4.83
CA LEU A 41 15.73 3.90 4.79
C LEU A 41 14.61 3.66 3.78
N ALA A 42 13.43 3.29 4.29
CA ALA A 42 12.28 2.98 3.45
C ALA A 42 11.96 4.25 2.68
N VAL A 43 12.18 4.23 1.37
CA VAL A 43 11.86 5.38 0.53
C VAL A 43 10.36 5.61 0.66
N LYS A 44 9.99 6.76 1.23
CA LYS A 44 8.60 7.11 1.46
C LYS A 44 7.88 7.18 0.11
N ARG A 45 6.73 6.53 0.02
CA ARG A 45 5.87 6.61 -1.17
C ARG A 45 5.35 8.04 -1.34
N THR A 46 5.49 8.59 -2.52
CA THR A 46 4.97 9.92 -2.89
C THR A 46 3.66 9.83 -3.66
N VAL A 47 3.32 8.65 -4.16
CA VAL A 47 2.10 8.37 -4.91
C VAL A 47 1.45 7.08 -4.40
N PRO A 48 0.11 6.97 -4.48
CA PRO A 48 -0.57 5.76 -4.03
C PRO A 48 -0.26 4.58 -4.98
N ARG A 49 0.17 3.46 -4.41
CA ARG A 49 0.49 2.23 -5.13
C ARG A 49 -0.60 1.17 -4.92
N PRO A 50 -0.69 0.16 -5.80
CA PRO A 50 -1.52 -1.02 -5.51
C PRO A 50 -1.23 -1.57 -4.11
N PRO A 51 -2.25 -2.00 -3.34
CA PRO A 51 -2.10 -2.30 -1.90
C PRO A 51 -1.12 -3.44 -1.60
N THR A 52 -0.83 -4.27 -2.59
CA THR A 52 0.12 -5.39 -2.51
C THR A 52 1.51 -5.06 -3.07
N ALA A 53 1.77 -3.79 -3.39
CA ALA A 53 3.09 -3.36 -3.87
C ALA A 53 4.15 -3.53 -2.78
N VAL A 54 5.29 -4.08 -3.14
CA VAL A 54 6.49 -4.12 -2.28
C VAL A 54 6.99 -2.71 -1.98
N ASP A 55 7.98 -2.57 -1.09
CA ASP A 55 8.58 -1.27 -0.79
C ASP A 55 9.01 -0.53 -2.05
N GLU A 56 8.97 0.80 -2.03
CA GLU A 56 9.19 1.65 -3.22
C GLU A 56 10.53 1.37 -3.89
N SER A 57 11.59 1.17 -3.12
CA SER A 57 12.92 0.83 -3.65
C SER A 57 12.94 -0.52 -4.36
N LEU A 58 12.24 -1.51 -3.81
CA LEU A 58 12.14 -2.85 -4.39
C LEU A 58 11.19 -2.85 -5.59
N LEU A 59 10.09 -2.09 -5.54
CA LEU A 59 9.18 -1.89 -6.66
C LEU A 59 9.93 -1.35 -7.88
N ASN A 60 10.79 -0.34 -7.67
CA ASN A 60 11.57 0.27 -8.73
C ASN A 60 12.53 -0.72 -9.42
N ARG A 61 13.00 -1.73 -8.71
CA ARG A 61 13.91 -2.76 -9.23
C ARG A 61 13.19 -3.92 -9.89
N LEU A 62 12.06 -4.35 -9.35
CA LEU A 62 11.32 -5.52 -9.81
C LEU A 62 10.34 -5.21 -10.94
N CYS A 63 9.71 -4.03 -10.91
CA CYS A 63 8.68 -3.69 -11.89
C CYS A 63 9.31 -3.38 -13.25
N ASP A 64 8.96 -4.17 -14.26
CA ASP A 64 9.40 -4.02 -15.66
C ASP A 64 8.49 -3.09 -16.50
N GLY A 65 7.44 -2.54 -15.91
CA GLY A 65 6.51 -1.63 -16.58
C GLY A 65 5.54 -2.29 -17.56
N CYS A 66 5.35 -3.61 -17.50
CA CYS A 66 4.54 -4.36 -18.49
C CYS A 66 3.05 -4.01 -18.58
N GLY A 67 2.49 -3.25 -17.63
CA GLY A 67 1.08 -2.80 -17.66
C GLY A 67 0.02 -3.84 -17.29
N LYS A 68 0.35 -5.13 -17.14
CA LYS A 68 -0.62 -6.21 -16.86
C LYS A 68 -1.48 -5.98 -15.61
N CYS A 69 -0.92 -5.32 -14.58
CA CYS A 69 -1.68 -4.96 -13.39
C CYS A 69 -2.76 -3.90 -13.66
N ALA A 70 -2.52 -3.00 -14.61
CA ALA A 70 -3.51 -2.00 -15.01
C ALA A 70 -4.64 -2.63 -15.84
N GLU A 71 -4.31 -3.56 -16.73
CA GLU A 71 -5.28 -4.30 -17.54
C GLU A 71 -6.17 -5.20 -16.68
N ALA A 72 -5.57 -5.86 -15.67
CA ALA A 72 -6.27 -6.77 -14.78
C ALA A 72 -7.10 -6.07 -13.69
N CYS A 73 -7.03 -4.74 -13.58
CA CYS A 73 -7.73 -4.00 -12.52
C CYS A 73 -9.22 -3.80 -12.87
N PRO A 74 -10.19 -4.45 -12.17
CA PRO A 74 -11.60 -4.32 -12.51
C PRO A 74 -12.13 -2.88 -12.45
N PRO A 75 -11.83 -2.07 -11.41
CA PRO A 75 -12.24 -0.68 -11.37
C PRO A 75 -11.38 0.25 -12.25
N ARG A 76 -10.37 -0.28 -12.97
CA ARG A 76 -9.49 0.46 -13.88
C ARG A 76 -8.84 1.72 -13.28
N ILE A 77 -8.50 1.65 -12.01
CA ILE A 77 -7.86 2.76 -11.27
C ILE A 77 -6.33 2.74 -11.29
N ILE A 78 -5.70 1.73 -11.89
CA ILE A 78 -4.25 1.67 -12.03
C ILE A 78 -3.84 2.34 -13.33
N ARG A 79 -2.93 3.31 -13.25
CA ARG A 79 -2.27 3.96 -14.38
C ARG A 79 -0.78 3.67 -14.33
N MET A 80 -0.18 3.50 -15.50
CA MET A 80 1.28 3.41 -15.61
C MET A 80 1.84 4.82 -15.78
N ILE A 81 2.57 5.31 -14.76
CA ILE A 81 3.24 6.61 -14.77
C ILE A 81 4.73 6.34 -14.61
N GLU A 82 5.55 6.82 -15.55
CA GLU A 82 6.99 6.55 -15.61
C GLU A 82 7.31 5.04 -15.54
N GLY A 83 6.49 4.21 -16.18
CA GLY A 83 6.65 2.76 -16.19
C GLY A 83 6.31 2.06 -14.86
N LYS A 84 5.68 2.75 -13.89
CA LYS A 84 5.30 2.20 -12.59
C LYS A 84 3.80 2.31 -12.34
N PRO A 85 3.17 1.33 -11.64
CA PRO A 85 1.75 1.36 -11.35
C PRO A 85 1.42 2.39 -10.27
N VAL A 86 0.52 3.31 -10.58
CA VAL A 86 -0.02 4.34 -9.67
C VAL A 86 -1.53 4.19 -9.60
N LEU A 87 -2.11 4.32 -8.42
CA LEU A 87 -3.55 4.36 -8.24
C LEU A 87 -4.08 5.78 -8.48
N THR A 88 -5.08 5.90 -9.35
CA THR A 88 -5.86 7.12 -9.54
C THR A 88 -7.16 6.98 -8.75
N LEU A 89 -7.16 7.55 -7.54
CA LEU A 89 -8.27 7.39 -6.60
C LEU A 89 -9.28 8.54 -6.66
N ASP A 90 -9.14 9.48 -7.60
CA ASP A 90 -10.01 10.66 -7.70
C ASP A 90 -11.44 10.34 -8.16
N GLY A 91 -11.60 9.37 -9.02
CA GLY A 91 -12.91 8.95 -9.55
C GLY A 91 -13.28 7.50 -9.24
N GLY A 92 -12.46 6.78 -8.46
CA GLY A 92 -12.69 5.37 -8.17
C GLY A 92 -12.08 4.92 -6.86
N ALA A 93 -12.34 3.66 -6.49
CA ALA A 93 -11.86 3.04 -5.27
C ALA A 93 -11.23 1.68 -5.53
N CYS A 94 -10.24 1.31 -4.74
CA CYS A 94 -9.67 -0.03 -4.75
C CYS A 94 -10.60 -0.99 -4.02
N THR A 95 -10.98 -2.09 -4.68
CA THR A 95 -11.79 -3.16 -4.08
C THR A 95 -10.95 -4.21 -3.36
N GLU A 96 -9.63 -4.06 -3.36
CA GLU A 96 -8.66 -4.98 -2.73
C GLU A 96 -8.76 -6.43 -3.24
N CYS A 97 -9.25 -6.62 -4.46
CA CYS A 97 -9.47 -7.93 -5.08
C CYS A 97 -8.19 -8.70 -5.41
N ARG A 98 -7.01 -8.07 -5.33
CA ARG A 98 -5.69 -8.64 -5.61
C ARG A 98 -5.46 -9.12 -7.05
N GLU A 99 -6.33 -8.78 -8.01
CA GLU A 99 -6.14 -9.15 -9.43
C GLU A 99 -4.83 -8.59 -9.99
N CYS A 100 -4.46 -7.36 -9.61
CA CYS A 100 -3.20 -6.75 -9.99
C CYS A 100 -1.98 -7.55 -9.49
N GLN A 101 -2.08 -8.16 -8.30
CA GLN A 101 -1.04 -9.04 -7.76
C GLN A 101 -0.95 -10.34 -8.57
N ARG A 102 -2.08 -10.98 -8.86
CA ARG A 102 -2.13 -12.22 -9.64
C ARG A 102 -1.58 -12.04 -11.06
N ALA A 103 -1.83 -10.89 -11.66
CA ALA A 103 -1.37 -10.57 -13.00
C ALA A 103 0.11 -10.15 -13.07
N CYS A 104 0.75 -9.84 -11.93
CA CYS A 104 2.13 -9.35 -11.90
C CYS A 104 3.14 -10.48 -12.13
N PRO A 105 3.94 -10.44 -13.22
CA PRO A 105 4.90 -11.50 -13.52
C PRO A 105 6.20 -11.40 -12.71
N THR A 106 6.50 -10.22 -12.14
CA THR A 106 7.81 -9.91 -11.54
C THR A 106 7.82 -9.92 -10.02
N LEU A 107 6.71 -10.24 -9.36
CA LEU A 107 6.53 -10.15 -7.91
C LEU A 107 6.64 -8.72 -7.33
N ALA A 108 6.67 -7.68 -8.16
CA ALA A 108 6.65 -6.29 -7.71
C ALA A 108 5.39 -5.93 -6.89
N LEU A 109 4.32 -6.73 -7.03
CA LEU A 109 3.06 -6.60 -6.28
C LEU A 109 2.82 -7.79 -5.34
N ALA A 110 3.87 -8.44 -4.82
CA ALA A 110 3.77 -9.65 -4.02
C ALA A 110 3.85 -9.41 -2.50
N ASN A 111 3.81 -8.15 -2.05
CA ASN A 111 3.84 -7.82 -0.62
C ASN A 111 2.47 -8.06 0.04
N ALA A 112 2.08 -9.33 0.07
CA ALA A 112 0.87 -9.76 0.77
C ALA A 112 1.27 -10.79 1.83
N SER A 113 1.81 -10.33 2.96
CA SER A 113 1.77 -11.15 4.17
C SER A 113 0.29 -11.24 4.59
N PRO A 114 -0.22 -12.43 4.94
CA PRO A 114 -1.60 -12.60 5.40
C PRO A 114 -1.91 -11.74 6.65
N ASP A 115 -0.90 -11.39 7.43
CA ASP A 115 -1.03 -10.66 8.70
C ASP A 115 -0.86 -9.14 8.56
N THR A 116 -0.52 -8.62 7.38
CA THR A 116 -0.38 -7.19 7.14
C THR A 116 -1.58 -6.61 6.40
N LEU A 117 -2.14 -5.53 6.94
CA LEU A 117 -3.18 -4.77 6.24
C LEU A 117 -2.65 -4.29 4.88
N PRO A 118 -3.43 -4.50 3.81
CA PRO A 118 -3.07 -3.95 2.51
C PRO A 118 -3.00 -2.42 2.62
N SER A 119 -1.97 -1.81 2.07
CA SER A 119 -1.79 -0.35 2.15
C SER A 119 -1.40 0.24 0.82
N THR A 120 -2.17 1.24 0.39
CA THR A 120 -1.84 2.03 -0.80
C THR A 120 -0.73 3.06 -0.55
N GLY A 121 -0.37 3.29 0.72
CA GLY A 121 0.51 4.39 1.14
C GLY A 121 -0.25 5.69 1.39
N ALA A 122 -1.54 5.73 1.11
CA ALA A 122 -2.41 6.86 1.37
C ALA A 122 -3.35 6.60 2.54
N ILE A 123 -4.01 7.65 3.03
CA ILE A 123 -5.06 7.59 4.04
C ILE A 123 -6.23 8.49 3.66
N ALA A 124 -7.40 8.17 4.18
CA ALA A 124 -8.56 9.04 4.09
C ALA A 124 -8.47 10.15 5.14
N THR A 125 -8.90 11.33 4.77
CA THR A 125 -9.02 12.50 5.68
C THR A 125 -10.34 13.22 5.44
N LEU A 126 -10.92 13.79 6.50
CA LEU A 126 -12.07 14.68 6.38
C LEU A 126 -11.56 16.06 5.97
N SER A 127 -11.96 16.54 4.80
CA SER A 127 -11.50 17.83 4.24
C SER A 127 -12.64 18.79 3.91
N GLY A 128 -13.86 18.29 3.83
CA GLY A 128 -15.05 19.06 3.52
C GLY A 128 -16.11 19.01 4.60
N MET A 129 -17.22 19.68 4.34
CA MET A 129 -18.35 19.70 5.27
C MET A 129 -19.08 18.36 5.26
N CYS A 130 -18.98 17.63 6.38
CA CYS A 130 -19.70 16.37 6.57
C CYS A 130 -21.20 16.64 6.85
N ILE A 131 -22.08 15.86 6.25
CA ILE A 131 -23.54 15.94 6.47
C ILE A 131 -23.89 15.83 7.96
N ARG A 132 -23.13 15.04 8.72
CA ARG A 132 -23.32 14.91 10.18
C ARG A 132 -23.11 16.22 10.93
N GLN A 133 -22.26 17.11 10.45
CA GLN A 133 -22.06 18.45 11.03
C GLN A 133 -23.31 19.32 10.89
N MET A 134 -24.15 19.03 9.90
CA MET A 134 -25.46 19.65 9.70
C MET A 134 -26.58 18.97 10.48
N SER A 135 -26.26 18.14 11.45
CA SER A 135 -27.19 17.38 12.30
C SER A 135 -28.06 16.35 11.55
N ALA A 136 -27.70 15.98 10.32
CA ALA A 136 -28.36 14.93 9.58
C ALA A 136 -27.66 13.58 9.78
N PRO A 137 -28.40 12.47 9.97
CA PRO A 137 -27.79 11.14 10.11
C PRO A 137 -27.12 10.70 8.81
N CYS A 138 -25.89 10.22 8.89
CA CYS A 138 -25.16 9.67 7.75
C CYS A 138 -24.11 8.67 8.25
N GLN A 139 -24.05 7.48 7.63
CA GLN A 139 -23.09 6.42 7.95
C GLN A 139 -22.40 5.84 6.70
N SER A 140 -22.64 6.41 5.52
CA SER A 140 -22.20 5.87 4.23
C SER A 140 -20.69 5.57 4.17
N CYS A 141 -19.85 6.40 4.76
CA CYS A 141 -18.41 6.19 4.75
C CYS A 141 -17.95 5.08 5.73
N SER A 142 -18.59 4.93 6.89
CA SER A 142 -18.26 3.86 7.84
C SER A 142 -18.76 2.51 7.35
N GLU A 143 -19.96 2.46 6.74
CA GLU A 143 -20.51 1.24 6.14
C GLU A 143 -19.69 0.77 4.92
N ALA A 144 -19.16 1.71 4.14
CA ALA A 144 -18.33 1.39 2.98
C ALA A 144 -16.88 1.01 3.34
N CYS A 145 -16.46 1.16 4.60
CA CYS A 145 -15.08 0.89 4.98
C CYS A 145 -14.84 -0.60 5.25
N PRO A 146 -14.06 -1.33 4.41
CA PRO A 146 -13.84 -2.75 4.59
C PRO A 146 -13.03 -3.09 5.85
N HIS A 147 -12.26 -2.13 6.37
CA HIS A 147 -11.40 -2.28 7.53
C HIS A 147 -11.99 -1.67 8.81
N GLN A 148 -13.23 -1.19 8.76
CA GLN A 148 -13.87 -0.53 9.91
C GLN A 148 -12.98 0.56 10.54
N ALA A 149 -12.27 1.32 9.68
CA ALA A 149 -11.36 2.38 10.09
C ALA A 149 -12.07 3.72 10.35
N ILE A 150 -13.40 3.79 10.23
CA ILE A 150 -14.16 5.03 10.36
C ILE A 150 -15.24 4.89 11.42
N ASP A 151 -15.05 5.63 12.50
CA ASP A 151 -16.04 5.74 13.56
C ASP A 151 -16.84 7.04 13.40
N THR A 152 -18.14 6.94 13.72
CA THR A 152 -19.01 8.11 13.76
C THR A 152 -19.04 8.66 15.19
N VAL A 153 -18.36 9.77 15.41
CA VAL A 153 -18.23 10.41 16.73
C VAL A 153 -18.96 11.75 16.73
N ASN A 154 -19.91 11.92 17.66
CA ASN A 154 -20.71 13.15 17.77
C ASN A 154 -21.34 13.55 16.42
N ARG A 155 -20.99 14.76 15.93
CA ARG A 155 -21.45 15.29 14.64
C ARG A 155 -20.39 15.18 13.53
N SER A 156 -19.44 14.29 13.66
CA SER A 156 -18.33 14.13 12.73
C SER A 156 -17.95 12.66 12.55
N ILE A 157 -16.83 12.41 11.92
CA ILE A 157 -16.20 11.10 11.80
C ILE A 157 -14.78 11.15 12.34
N ALA A 158 -14.34 10.07 12.94
CA ALA A 158 -12.94 9.81 13.29
C ALA A 158 -12.39 8.72 12.36
N ILE A 159 -11.20 8.91 11.82
CA ILE A 159 -10.55 7.95 10.93
C ILE A 159 -9.31 7.40 11.62
N ASP A 160 -9.30 6.09 11.85
CA ASP A 160 -8.16 5.36 12.38
C ASP A 160 -7.14 5.16 11.26
N SER A 161 -6.01 5.87 11.36
CA SER A 161 -4.95 5.82 10.37
C SER A 161 -4.25 4.46 10.30
N GLU A 162 -4.24 3.68 11.39
CA GLU A 162 -3.59 2.37 11.42
C GLU A 162 -4.42 1.31 10.70
N LYS A 163 -5.75 1.41 10.80
CA LYS A 163 -6.68 0.52 10.09
C LYS A 163 -6.96 0.95 8.65
N CYS A 164 -6.69 2.21 8.31
CA CYS A 164 -7.01 2.74 6.98
C CYS A 164 -6.02 2.22 5.93
N SER A 165 -6.52 1.47 4.95
CA SER A 165 -5.72 0.99 3.81
C SER A 165 -5.50 2.04 2.71
N GLY A 166 -6.27 3.15 2.73
CA GLY A 166 -6.26 4.16 1.67
C GLY A 166 -6.97 3.73 0.39
N CYS A 167 -7.93 2.80 0.48
CA CYS A 167 -8.65 2.24 -0.68
C CYS A 167 -9.60 3.20 -1.39
N ALA A 168 -9.98 4.31 -0.75
CA ALA A 168 -10.92 5.33 -1.24
C ALA A 168 -12.41 4.90 -1.32
N GLN A 169 -12.82 3.76 -0.80
CA GLN A 169 -14.23 3.34 -0.83
C GLN A 169 -15.12 4.32 -0.07
N CYS A 170 -14.66 4.81 1.10
CA CYS A 170 -15.36 5.83 1.88
C CYS A 170 -15.52 7.16 1.14
N ARG A 171 -14.54 7.53 0.29
CA ARG A 171 -14.62 8.74 -0.54
C ARG A 171 -15.69 8.62 -1.60
N VAL A 172 -15.72 7.49 -2.30
CA VAL A 172 -16.73 7.22 -3.35
C VAL A 172 -18.13 7.12 -2.75
N ALA A 173 -18.26 6.56 -1.56
CA ALA A 173 -19.55 6.44 -0.86
C ALA A 173 -20.03 7.75 -0.24
N CYS A 174 -19.19 8.79 -0.12
CA CYS A 174 -19.55 10.04 0.54
C CYS A 174 -20.39 10.95 -0.37
N PRO A 175 -21.70 11.16 -0.08
CA PRO A 175 -22.55 11.99 -0.93
C PRO A 175 -22.21 13.48 -0.87
N ALA A 176 -21.47 13.92 0.17
CA ALA A 176 -21.02 15.30 0.33
C ALA A 176 -19.59 15.55 -0.19
N TYR A 177 -18.91 14.52 -0.73
CA TYR A 177 -17.52 14.60 -1.17
C TYR A 177 -16.56 15.17 -0.10
N ALA A 178 -16.91 14.96 1.18
CA ALA A 178 -16.18 15.53 2.30
C ALA A 178 -14.88 14.78 2.65
N ILE A 179 -14.60 13.65 2.00
CA ILE A 179 -13.42 12.82 2.25
C ILE A 179 -12.42 12.96 1.10
N GLN A 180 -11.19 13.23 1.45
CA GLN A 180 -10.04 13.21 0.53
C GLN A 180 -9.08 12.08 0.88
N ILE A 181 -8.33 11.64 -0.12
CA ILE A 181 -7.26 10.65 0.04
C ILE A 181 -5.93 11.39 -0.10
N VAL A 182 -5.12 11.33 0.95
CA VAL A 182 -3.82 12.01 1.01
C VAL A 182 -2.71 11.00 1.29
N MET A 183 -1.50 11.27 0.86
CA MET A 183 -0.34 10.42 1.16
C MET A 183 0.03 10.52 2.64
N ARG A 184 0.48 9.39 3.23
CA ARG A 184 0.99 9.31 4.60
C ARG A 184 2.33 10.01 4.76
#